data_6fcf5c455b3aaae7859fc515db102408
#
_entry.id   6fcf5c455b3aaae7859fc515db102408
#
_cell.length_a   1.000
_cell.length_b   1.000
_cell.length_c   1.000
_cell.angle_alpha   90.00
_cell.angle_beta   90.00
_cell.angle_gamma   90.00
#
_symmetry.space_group_name_H-M   'P 1'
#
loop_
_entity.id
_entity.type
_entity.pdbx_description
1 polymer ?
#
loop_
_entity_poly.entity_id
_entity_poly.type
_entity_poly.pdbx_seq_one_letter_code
_entity_poly.pdbx_strand_id
1 'polypeptide(L)'
;MQSFPARMIGAARLHSGTYEEVEADATGNAQAIIVVIIASLAASIGIGATDARSVVGMLVVAILTWLIWVLMTLFIGTRLLPGNVTHADFGQVLRTTGFSASIGLLRILGVFPAIREPIFAIVTLWMLVTFVVAIRQALDYSSTGRAVAVCILGWLIHGILFFGFVRSVT
;
A
#
# COMPACT_ATOMS: atom_id res chain seq x y z
N MET A 1 -12.36 4.54 19.29
CA MET A 1 -12.17 4.42 17.82
C MET A 1 -11.79 5.78 17.26
N GLN A 2 -10.71 5.85 16.52
CA GLN A 2 -10.28 7.08 15.84
C GLN A 2 -11.22 7.40 14.66
N SER A 3 -11.36 8.69 14.33
CA SER A 3 -12.08 9.09 13.11
C SER A 3 -11.28 8.66 11.86
N PHE A 4 -11.97 8.51 10.71
CA PHE A 4 -11.32 8.14 9.45
C PHE A 4 -10.10 9.01 9.08
N PRO A 5 -10.18 10.37 9.13
CA PRO A 5 -9.00 11.21 8.89
C PRO A 5 -7.88 11.01 9.93
N ALA A 6 -8.22 10.77 11.20
CA ALA A 6 -7.22 10.51 12.23
C ALA A 6 -6.47 9.20 11.97
N ARG A 7 -7.16 8.14 11.53
CA ARG A 7 -6.54 6.87 11.08
C ARG A 7 -5.58 7.10 9.90
N MET A 8 -5.97 7.88 8.91
CA MET A 8 -5.13 8.22 7.77
C MET A 8 -3.84 8.94 8.19
N ILE A 9 -3.97 9.96 9.07
CA ILE A 9 -2.84 10.72 9.59
C ILE A 9 -1.94 9.82 10.46
N GLY A 10 -2.54 9.01 11.33
CA GLY A 10 -1.80 8.09 12.19
C GLY A 10 -1.00 7.05 11.38
N ALA A 11 -1.59 6.47 10.34
CA ALA A 11 -0.92 5.54 9.43
C ALA A 11 0.23 6.22 8.67
N ALA A 12 0.00 7.43 8.13
CA ALA A 12 1.04 8.21 7.44
C ALA A 12 2.20 8.59 8.37
N ARG A 13 1.97 8.71 9.68
CA ARG A 13 2.98 8.97 10.72
C ARG A 13 3.60 7.73 11.33
N LEU A 14 3.34 6.54 10.78
CA LEU A 14 3.89 5.26 11.25
C LEU A 14 3.45 4.89 12.68
N HIS A 15 2.29 5.36 13.13
CA HIS A 15 1.79 5.10 14.46
C HIS A 15 1.26 3.68 14.57
N SER A 16 1.97 2.79 15.28
CA SER A 16 1.63 1.35 15.37
C SER A 16 0.22 1.12 15.92
N GLY A 17 -0.19 1.84 16.96
CA GLY A 17 -1.54 1.71 17.52
C GLY A 17 -2.66 2.06 16.55
N THR A 18 -2.39 2.89 15.51
CA THR A 18 -3.37 3.12 14.43
C THR A 18 -3.47 1.89 13.52
N TYR A 19 -2.35 1.24 13.20
CA TYR A 19 -2.38 0.01 12.41
C TYR A 19 -3.07 -1.14 13.15
N GLU A 20 -2.82 -1.30 14.46
CA GLU A 20 -3.51 -2.25 15.33
C GLU A 20 -5.03 -1.99 15.36
N GLU A 21 -5.44 -0.71 15.48
CA GLU A 21 -6.85 -0.34 15.47
C GLU A 21 -7.53 -0.67 14.14
N VAL A 22 -6.92 -0.34 13.00
CA VAL A 22 -7.51 -0.62 11.69
C VAL A 22 -7.47 -2.10 11.34
N GLU A 23 -6.48 -2.83 11.81
CA GLU A 23 -6.40 -4.28 11.68
C GLU A 23 -7.55 -4.98 12.41
N ALA A 24 -7.83 -4.59 13.64
CA ALA A 24 -8.88 -5.18 14.46
C ALA A 24 -10.30 -4.81 13.99
N ASP A 25 -10.47 -3.67 13.30
CA ASP A 25 -11.79 -3.18 12.89
C ASP A 25 -12.26 -3.81 11.57
N ALA A 26 -12.95 -4.95 11.65
CA ALA A 26 -13.49 -5.64 10.47
C ALA A 26 -14.40 -4.76 9.58
N THR A 27 -14.95 -3.66 10.10
CA THR A 27 -15.77 -2.71 9.31
C THR A 27 -14.93 -1.74 8.49
N GLY A 28 -13.62 -1.68 8.72
CA GLY A 28 -12.65 -0.77 8.09
C GLY A 28 -12.29 -1.09 6.64
N ASN A 29 -12.75 -2.22 6.07
CA ASN A 29 -12.40 -2.60 4.69
C ASN A 29 -12.77 -1.52 3.65
N ALA A 30 -13.98 -0.95 3.75
CA ALA A 30 -14.42 0.12 2.86
C ALA A 30 -13.54 1.38 2.99
N GLN A 31 -13.15 1.72 4.22
CA GLN A 31 -12.25 2.84 4.48
C GLN A 31 -10.88 2.63 3.83
N ALA A 32 -10.31 1.43 3.94
CA ALA A 32 -9.02 1.08 3.31
C ALA A 32 -9.08 1.23 1.77
N ILE A 33 -10.16 0.75 1.14
CA ILE A 33 -10.40 0.92 -0.29
C ILE A 33 -10.50 2.41 -0.66
N ILE A 34 -11.24 3.19 0.12
CA ILE A 34 -11.37 4.65 -0.10
C ILE A 34 -10.00 5.34 -0.02
N VAL A 35 -9.14 4.97 0.94
CA VAL A 35 -7.78 5.53 1.03
C VAL A 35 -6.99 5.26 -0.24
N VAL A 36 -7.02 4.04 -0.76
CA VAL A 36 -6.31 3.68 -1.99
C VAL A 36 -6.87 4.46 -3.19
N ILE A 37 -8.19 4.61 -3.28
CA ILE A 37 -8.84 5.39 -4.34
C ILE A 37 -8.37 6.85 -4.31
N ILE A 38 -8.48 7.52 -3.17
CA ILE A 38 -8.11 8.95 -3.08
C ILE A 38 -6.61 9.18 -3.24
N ALA A 39 -5.76 8.25 -2.78
CA ALA A 39 -4.31 8.31 -3.02
C ALA A 39 -3.97 8.14 -4.51
N SER A 40 -4.68 7.26 -5.22
CA SER A 40 -4.51 7.04 -6.65
C SER A 40 -5.01 8.23 -7.47
N LEU A 41 -6.13 8.83 -7.07
CA LEU A 41 -6.64 10.07 -7.67
C LEU A 41 -5.63 11.22 -7.48
N ALA A 42 -5.10 11.38 -6.26
CA ALA A 42 -4.08 12.38 -5.97
C ALA A 42 -2.83 12.20 -6.84
N ALA A 43 -2.39 10.96 -7.05
CA ALA A 43 -1.27 10.65 -7.94
C ALA A 43 -1.58 11.00 -9.40
N SER A 44 -2.77 10.62 -9.89
CA SER A 44 -3.20 10.91 -11.27
C SER A 44 -3.26 12.40 -11.55
N ILE A 45 -3.83 13.18 -10.64
CA ILE A 45 -3.86 14.65 -10.72
C ILE A 45 -2.44 15.22 -10.66
N GLY A 46 -1.62 14.71 -9.74
CA GLY A 46 -0.24 15.17 -9.54
C GLY A 46 0.66 14.99 -10.76
N ILE A 47 0.49 13.95 -11.56
CA ILE A 47 1.24 13.77 -12.81
C ILE A 47 0.66 14.57 -13.99
N GLY A 48 -0.50 15.21 -13.80
CA GLY A 48 -1.15 16.04 -14.83
C GLY A 48 -2.10 15.27 -15.74
N ALA A 49 -2.65 14.14 -15.30
CA ALA A 49 -3.72 13.48 -16.04
C ALA A 49 -4.98 14.35 -16.05
N THR A 50 -5.45 14.71 -17.25
CA THR A 50 -6.57 15.67 -17.44
C THR A 50 -7.81 15.02 -18.02
N ASP A 51 -7.68 13.87 -18.65
CA ASP A 51 -8.81 13.16 -19.26
C ASP A 51 -9.32 12.02 -18.34
N ALA A 52 -10.63 11.85 -18.35
CA ALA A 52 -11.30 10.87 -17.48
C ALA A 52 -10.85 9.43 -17.76
N ARG A 53 -10.54 9.09 -19.02
CA ARG A 53 -10.11 7.72 -19.40
C ARG A 53 -8.77 7.37 -18.77
N SER A 54 -7.80 8.28 -18.83
CA SER A 54 -6.49 8.10 -18.20
C SER A 54 -6.62 7.98 -16.68
N VAL A 55 -7.40 8.85 -16.04
CA VAL A 55 -7.62 8.80 -14.57
C VAL A 55 -8.27 7.47 -14.15
N VAL A 56 -9.32 7.03 -14.84
CA VAL A 56 -9.99 5.77 -14.54
C VAL A 56 -9.06 4.59 -14.80
N GLY A 57 -8.31 4.59 -15.90
CA GLY A 57 -7.33 3.55 -16.20
C GLY A 57 -6.27 3.42 -15.11
N MET A 58 -5.69 4.52 -14.66
CA MET A 58 -4.70 4.54 -13.57
C MET A 58 -5.30 4.07 -12.25
N LEU A 59 -6.54 4.45 -11.93
CA LEU A 59 -7.23 4.01 -10.74
C LEU A 59 -7.45 2.49 -10.75
N VAL A 60 -7.92 1.94 -11.86
CA VAL A 60 -8.12 0.49 -12.02
C VAL A 60 -6.80 -0.27 -11.84
N VAL A 61 -5.74 0.18 -12.51
CA VAL A 61 -4.40 -0.43 -12.39
C VAL A 61 -3.90 -0.36 -10.94
N ALA A 62 -4.07 0.79 -10.26
CA ALA A 62 -3.62 0.96 -8.88
C ALA A 62 -4.35 0.00 -7.93
N ILE A 63 -5.69 -0.12 -8.05
CA ILE A 63 -6.49 -1.02 -7.22
C ILE A 63 -6.10 -2.48 -7.48
N LEU A 64 -5.98 -2.90 -8.74
CA LEU A 64 -5.61 -4.28 -9.08
C LEU A 64 -4.20 -4.61 -8.57
N THR A 65 -3.24 -3.71 -8.77
CA THR A 65 -1.87 -3.88 -8.27
C THR A 65 -1.85 -4.00 -6.75
N TRP A 66 -2.59 -3.13 -6.05
CA TRP A 66 -2.69 -3.21 -4.59
C TRP A 66 -3.31 -4.52 -4.11
N LEU A 67 -4.40 -5.00 -4.73
CA LEU A 67 -5.01 -6.29 -4.38
C LEU A 67 -4.04 -7.46 -4.61
N ILE A 68 -3.28 -7.43 -5.71
CA ILE A 68 -2.22 -8.43 -5.96
C ILE A 68 -1.20 -8.39 -4.83
N TRP A 69 -0.77 -7.20 -4.39
CA TRP A 69 0.16 -7.04 -3.28
C TRP A 69 -0.42 -7.54 -1.95
N VAL A 70 -1.70 -7.32 -1.66
CA VAL A 70 -2.39 -7.88 -0.49
C VAL A 70 -2.30 -9.40 -0.49
N LEU A 71 -2.64 -10.04 -1.62
CA LEU A 71 -2.60 -11.50 -1.75
C LEU A 71 -1.17 -12.05 -1.65
N MET A 72 -0.20 -11.39 -2.31
CA MET A 72 1.21 -11.77 -2.23
C MET A 72 1.76 -11.64 -0.81
N THR A 73 1.46 -10.54 -0.13
CA THR A 73 1.87 -10.31 1.27
C THR A 73 1.30 -11.40 2.18
N LEU A 74 0.01 -11.70 2.04
CA LEU A 74 -0.64 -12.76 2.81
C LEU A 74 0.03 -14.12 2.53
N PHE A 75 0.22 -14.48 1.27
CA PHE A 75 0.84 -15.76 0.89
C PHE A 75 2.28 -15.88 1.40
N ILE A 76 3.12 -14.86 1.14
CA ILE A 76 4.52 -14.86 1.56
C ILE A 76 4.61 -14.87 3.09
N GLY A 77 3.82 -14.01 3.75
CA GLY A 77 3.87 -13.85 5.21
C GLY A 77 3.39 -15.07 5.97
N THR A 78 2.35 -15.76 5.48
CA THR A 78 1.77 -16.91 6.18
C THR A 78 2.35 -18.25 5.74
N ARG A 79 2.92 -18.37 4.53
CA ARG A 79 3.38 -19.64 3.97
C ARG A 79 4.89 -19.73 3.80
N LEU A 80 5.55 -18.66 3.36
CA LEU A 80 6.99 -18.69 3.06
C LEU A 80 7.83 -18.16 4.25
N LEU A 81 7.36 -17.14 4.94
CA LEU A 81 8.05 -16.49 6.05
C LEU A 81 7.16 -16.35 7.30
N PRO A 82 6.50 -17.42 7.78
CA PRO A 82 5.64 -17.29 8.95
C PRO A 82 6.44 -16.85 10.18
N GLY A 83 5.85 -15.99 11.01
CA GLY A 83 6.33 -15.69 12.34
C GLY A 83 5.87 -16.76 13.34
N ASN A 84 6.31 -16.66 14.60
CA ASN A 84 5.94 -17.62 15.64
C ASN A 84 4.44 -17.59 16.00
N VAL A 85 3.79 -16.45 15.75
CA VAL A 85 2.38 -16.19 16.11
C VAL A 85 1.60 -15.57 14.93
N THR A 86 2.06 -15.76 13.70
CA THR A 86 1.42 -15.15 12.53
C THR A 86 0.07 -15.81 12.25
N HIS A 87 -1.00 -15.07 12.47
CA HIS A 87 -2.38 -15.42 12.14
C HIS A 87 -3.01 -14.23 11.40
N ALA A 88 -2.67 -14.05 10.14
CA ALA A 88 -3.22 -12.98 9.33
C ALA A 88 -4.32 -13.49 8.40
N ASP A 89 -5.40 -12.72 8.27
CA ASP A 89 -6.42 -12.91 7.26
C ASP A 89 -6.32 -11.85 6.14
N PHE A 90 -7.05 -12.08 5.06
CA PHE A 90 -7.09 -11.17 3.93
C PHE A 90 -7.54 -9.76 4.32
N GLY A 91 -8.55 -9.64 5.19
CA GLY A 91 -9.10 -8.36 5.64
C GLY A 91 -8.09 -7.55 6.46
N GLN A 92 -7.34 -8.19 7.35
CA GLN A 92 -6.28 -7.55 8.14
C GLN A 92 -5.20 -6.96 7.24
N VAL A 93 -4.66 -7.75 6.31
CA VAL A 93 -3.65 -7.27 5.35
C VAL A 93 -4.21 -6.19 4.44
N LEU A 94 -5.46 -6.33 3.97
CA LEU A 94 -6.12 -5.33 3.13
C LEU A 94 -6.26 -3.99 3.87
N ARG A 95 -6.72 -4.00 5.12
CA ARG A 95 -6.91 -2.77 5.90
C ARG A 95 -5.59 -2.07 6.19
N THR A 96 -4.63 -2.79 6.73
CA THR A 96 -3.33 -2.20 7.11
C THR A 96 -2.57 -1.64 5.91
N THR A 97 -2.50 -2.40 4.81
CA THR A 97 -1.83 -1.94 3.58
C THR A 97 -2.61 -0.84 2.86
N GLY A 98 -3.94 -0.86 2.90
CA GLY A 98 -4.76 0.22 2.37
C GLY A 98 -4.52 1.55 3.09
N PHE A 99 -4.52 1.54 4.43
CA PHE A 99 -4.21 2.73 5.21
C PHE A 99 -2.75 3.19 5.05
N SER A 100 -1.80 2.29 4.78
CA SER A 100 -0.41 2.69 4.49
C SER A 100 -0.27 3.59 3.27
N ALA A 101 -1.24 3.55 2.34
CA ALA A 101 -1.27 4.42 1.17
C ALA A 101 -1.67 5.88 1.49
N SER A 102 -2.05 6.21 2.72
CA SER A 102 -2.53 7.55 3.11
C SER A 102 -1.54 8.66 2.77
N ILE A 103 -0.23 8.44 2.92
CA ILE A 103 0.80 9.40 2.56
C ILE A 103 0.80 9.72 1.05
N GLY A 104 0.28 8.81 0.23
CA GLY A 104 0.14 8.97 -1.21
C GLY A 104 -0.70 10.18 -1.63
N LEU A 105 -1.55 10.71 -0.73
CA LEU A 105 -2.32 11.92 -0.97
C LEU A 105 -1.42 13.12 -1.27
N LEU A 106 -0.22 13.17 -0.71
CA LEU A 106 0.73 14.26 -0.94
C LEU A 106 1.19 14.35 -2.41
N ARG A 107 1.00 13.29 -3.20
CA ARG A 107 1.30 13.32 -4.65
C ARG A 107 0.46 14.34 -5.42
N ILE A 108 -0.66 14.82 -4.86
CA ILE A 108 -1.43 15.92 -5.44
C ILE A 108 -0.59 17.19 -5.61
N LEU A 109 0.42 17.40 -4.76
CA LEU A 109 1.35 18.54 -4.88
C LEU A 109 2.19 18.51 -6.16
N GLY A 110 2.23 17.38 -6.85
CA GLY A 110 2.85 17.25 -8.17
C GLY A 110 2.20 18.06 -9.29
N VAL A 111 1.04 18.68 -9.04
CA VAL A 111 0.43 19.67 -9.97
C VAL A 111 1.36 20.86 -10.21
N PHE A 112 2.27 21.12 -9.29
CA PHE A 112 3.32 22.11 -9.45
C PHE A 112 4.54 21.48 -10.12
N PRO A 113 4.85 21.76 -11.42
CA PRO A 113 5.89 21.07 -12.16
C PRO A 113 7.28 21.13 -11.50
N ALA A 114 7.61 22.26 -10.86
CA ALA A 114 8.91 22.48 -10.23
C ALA A 114 9.23 21.50 -9.08
N ILE A 115 8.21 20.98 -8.40
CA ILE A 115 8.38 20.09 -7.24
C ILE A 115 7.84 18.67 -7.50
N ARG A 116 7.33 18.38 -8.69
CA ARG A 116 6.71 17.09 -9.03
C ARG A 116 7.64 15.92 -8.74
N GLU A 117 8.81 15.90 -9.38
CA GLU A 117 9.76 14.81 -9.23
C GLU A 117 10.21 14.59 -7.77
N PRO A 118 10.67 15.61 -7.02
CA PRO A 118 11.05 15.41 -5.63
C PRO A 118 9.88 14.98 -4.74
N ILE A 119 8.66 15.50 -4.94
CA ILE A 119 7.48 15.07 -4.18
C ILE A 119 7.18 13.59 -4.45
N PHE A 120 7.16 13.17 -5.72
CA PHE A 120 6.90 11.76 -6.05
C PHE A 120 7.97 10.83 -5.48
N ALA A 121 9.24 11.22 -5.55
CA ALA A 121 10.34 10.45 -4.97
C ALA A 121 10.21 10.31 -3.43
N ILE A 122 10.03 11.42 -2.72
CA ILE A 122 9.89 11.43 -1.26
C ILE A 122 8.67 10.62 -0.82
N VAL A 123 7.51 10.84 -1.45
CA VAL A 123 6.27 10.12 -1.10
C VAL A 123 6.42 8.63 -1.39
N THR A 124 7.08 8.24 -2.49
CA THR A 124 7.32 6.82 -2.80
C THR A 124 8.18 6.15 -1.75
N LEU A 125 9.28 6.78 -1.33
CA LEU A 125 10.13 6.25 -0.26
C LEU A 125 9.36 6.14 1.05
N TRP A 126 8.56 7.13 1.40
CA TRP A 126 7.75 7.09 2.61
C TRP A 126 6.66 6.02 2.54
N MET A 127 6.02 5.82 1.38
CA MET A 127 5.07 4.73 1.16
C MET A 127 5.70 3.35 1.36
N LEU A 128 6.96 3.16 0.98
CA LEU A 128 7.67 1.90 1.27
C LEU A 128 7.82 1.68 2.79
N VAL A 129 8.16 2.74 3.53
CA VAL A 129 8.30 2.66 4.99
C VAL A 129 6.94 2.37 5.65
N THR A 130 5.87 3.10 5.29
CA THR A 130 4.52 2.86 5.81
C THR A 130 4.02 1.46 5.48
N PHE A 131 4.33 0.95 4.29
CA PHE A 131 3.97 -0.40 3.85
C PHE A 131 4.69 -1.49 4.67
N VAL A 132 5.99 -1.32 4.96
CA VAL A 132 6.74 -2.24 5.85
C VAL A 132 6.12 -2.28 7.25
N VAL A 133 5.74 -1.12 7.81
CA VAL A 133 5.08 -1.06 9.11
C VAL A 133 3.71 -1.74 9.05
N ALA A 134 2.93 -1.50 8.00
CA ALA A 134 1.64 -2.15 7.79
C ALA A 134 1.75 -3.68 7.75
N ILE A 135 2.73 -4.21 6.99
CA ILE A 135 3.00 -5.66 6.91
C ILE A 135 3.43 -6.21 8.26
N ARG A 136 4.31 -5.49 8.97
CA ARG A 136 4.76 -5.92 10.30
C ARG A 136 3.59 -6.11 11.25
N GLN A 137 2.65 -5.16 11.28
CA GLN A 137 1.47 -5.25 12.13
C GLN A 137 0.52 -6.35 11.64
N ALA A 138 0.11 -6.35 10.36
CA ALA A 138 -0.82 -7.33 9.81
C ALA A 138 -0.38 -8.79 9.95
N LEU A 139 0.91 -9.06 10.09
CA LEU A 139 1.48 -10.40 10.21
C LEU A 139 1.98 -10.70 11.64
N ASP A 140 1.68 -9.84 12.61
CA ASP A 140 2.15 -9.97 14.01
C ASP A 140 3.66 -10.21 14.14
N TYR A 141 4.45 -9.57 13.26
CA TYR A 141 5.89 -9.78 13.28
C TYR A 141 6.57 -9.02 14.42
N SER A 142 7.30 -9.71 15.25
CA SER A 142 8.18 -9.13 16.27
C SER A 142 9.38 -8.38 15.67
N SER A 143 9.77 -8.70 14.43
CA SER A 143 10.93 -8.12 13.72
C SER A 143 10.54 -7.39 12.45
N THR A 144 10.98 -6.13 12.33
CA THR A 144 10.87 -5.35 11.10
C THR A 144 11.64 -5.99 9.93
N GLY A 145 12.74 -6.70 10.22
CA GLY A 145 13.51 -7.40 9.19
C GLY A 145 12.70 -8.45 8.44
N ARG A 146 11.77 -9.16 9.11
CA ARG A 146 10.86 -10.10 8.43
C ARG A 146 9.88 -9.38 7.52
N ALA A 147 9.32 -8.26 7.96
CA ALA A 147 8.43 -7.45 7.11
C ALA A 147 9.15 -6.93 5.85
N VAL A 148 10.39 -6.47 6.01
CA VAL A 148 11.25 -6.08 4.88
C VAL A 148 11.52 -7.26 3.95
N ALA A 149 11.80 -8.45 4.47
CA ALA A 149 12.01 -9.66 3.67
C ALA A 149 10.76 -10.02 2.86
N VAL A 150 9.55 -9.89 3.43
CA VAL A 150 8.28 -10.07 2.70
C VAL A 150 8.17 -9.07 1.56
N CYS A 151 8.49 -7.79 1.79
CA CYS A 151 8.49 -6.77 0.74
C CYS A 151 9.47 -7.12 -0.40
N ILE A 152 10.71 -7.49 -0.06
CA ILE A 152 11.74 -7.83 -1.05
C ILE A 152 11.32 -9.04 -1.88
N LEU A 153 10.85 -10.12 -1.23
CA LEU A 153 10.37 -11.31 -1.93
C LEU A 153 9.17 -11.00 -2.83
N GLY A 154 8.22 -10.19 -2.34
CA GLY A 154 7.11 -9.73 -3.14
C GLY A 154 7.56 -8.98 -4.39
N TRP A 155 8.53 -8.09 -4.28
CA TRP A 155 9.12 -7.35 -5.40
C TRP A 155 9.81 -8.27 -6.40
N LEU A 156 10.58 -9.24 -5.92
CA LEU A 156 11.25 -10.22 -6.80
C LEU A 156 10.23 -11.06 -7.56
N ILE A 157 9.22 -11.59 -6.89
CA ILE A 157 8.17 -12.40 -7.52
C ILE A 157 7.40 -11.56 -8.55
N HIS A 158 6.99 -10.34 -8.18
CA HIS A 158 6.30 -9.42 -9.08
C HIS A 158 7.14 -9.10 -10.32
N GLY A 159 8.44 -8.83 -10.12
CA GLY A 159 9.38 -8.57 -11.21
C GLY A 159 9.51 -9.76 -12.16
N ILE A 160 9.66 -10.98 -11.63
CA ILE A 160 9.77 -12.20 -12.45
C ILE A 160 8.49 -12.42 -13.26
N LEU A 161 7.32 -12.27 -12.64
CA LEU A 161 6.03 -12.42 -13.32
C LEU A 161 5.84 -11.36 -14.40
N PHE A 162 6.20 -10.11 -14.13
CA PHE A 162 6.12 -9.02 -15.09
C PHE A 162 7.04 -9.25 -16.30
N PHE A 163 8.32 -9.59 -16.07
CA PHE A 163 9.27 -9.90 -17.15
C PHE A 163 8.85 -11.14 -17.95
N GLY A 164 8.35 -12.18 -17.29
CA GLY A 164 7.82 -13.38 -17.95
C GLY A 164 6.64 -13.05 -18.87
N PHE A 165 5.72 -12.22 -18.38
CA PHE A 165 4.57 -11.76 -19.16
C PHE A 165 5.00 -10.92 -20.38
N VAL A 166 5.87 -9.93 -20.20
CA VAL A 166 6.38 -9.09 -21.31
C VAL A 166 7.04 -9.96 -22.38
N ARG A 167 7.86 -10.94 -21.99
CA ARG A 167 8.51 -11.85 -22.93
C ARG A 167 7.57 -12.78 -23.68
N SER A 168 6.39 -13.08 -23.12
CA SER A 168 5.40 -13.94 -23.79
C SER A 168 4.56 -13.20 -24.84
N VAL A 169 4.58 -11.85 -24.81
CA VAL A 169 3.78 -10.98 -25.69
C VAL A 169 4.63 -10.32 -26.79
N THR A 170 5.96 -10.34 -26.63
CA THR A 170 6.93 -9.86 -27.64
C THR A 170 7.53 -11.01 -28.43
#